data_03f28a5b00b1e3ba9bb588b5bd18a264
#
_entry.id   03f28a5b00b1e3ba9bb588b5bd18a264
#
_cell.length_a   1.000
_cell.length_b   1.000
_cell.length_c   1.000
_cell.angle_alpha   90.00
_cell.angle_beta   90.00
_cell.angle_gamma   90.00
#
_symmetry.space_group_name_H-M   'P 1'
#
loop_
_entity.id
_entity.type
_entity.pdbx_description
1 polymer ?
#
loop_
_entity_poly.entity_id
_entity_poly.type
_entity_poly.pdbx_seq_one_letter_code
_entity_poly.pdbx_strand_id
1 'polypeptide(L)'
;YNNEDILKLTSIIKDKENEGFSYETASASLELLLKNYKNLVNAPFELIEYSVLLENKLETICEAKIKVTVNGELHLTSSEGNGPVAALDKALRKALIHYYPKLYKVKLTDYKVRVVNESDATESSIRVLIESTDSKQTWTTVGASTNILEASWMALSDSMEWWLINNN
;
A
#
# COMPACT_ATOMS: atom_id res chain seq x y z
N TYR A 1 -16.55 -15.75 11.81
CA TYR A 1 -15.37 -16.62 11.68
C TYR A 1 -15.58 -17.86 12.54
N ASN A 2 -15.41 -19.04 11.95
CA ASN A 2 -15.43 -20.31 12.68
C ASN A 2 -14.00 -20.67 13.16
N ASN A 3 -13.87 -21.77 13.91
CA ASN A 3 -12.57 -22.17 14.45
C ASN A 3 -11.53 -22.49 13.35
N GLU A 4 -11.96 -23.03 12.22
CA GLU A 4 -11.09 -23.33 11.08
C GLU A 4 -10.58 -22.03 10.44
N ASP A 5 -11.43 -21.02 10.25
CA ASP A 5 -11.03 -19.71 9.76
C ASP A 5 -9.99 -19.07 10.69
N ILE A 6 -10.19 -19.13 11.99
CA ILE A 6 -9.26 -18.57 12.98
C ILE A 6 -7.88 -19.23 12.87
N LEU A 7 -7.82 -20.54 12.75
CA LEU A 7 -6.56 -21.27 12.60
C LEU A 7 -5.84 -20.90 11.29
N LYS A 8 -6.57 -20.82 10.17
CA LYS A 8 -6.00 -20.43 8.88
C LYS A 8 -5.50 -18.98 8.89
N LEU A 9 -6.30 -18.06 9.42
CA LEU A 9 -5.90 -16.66 9.53
C LEU A 9 -4.68 -16.48 10.44
N THR A 10 -4.62 -17.21 11.56
CA THR A 10 -3.44 -17.18 12.44
C THR A 10 -2.19 -17.65 11.71
N SER A 11 -2.30 -18.69 10.89
CA SER A 11 -1.17 -19.15 10.06
C SER A 11 -0.74 -18.09 9.05
N ILE A 12 -1.70 -17.50 8.32
CA ILE A 12 -1.42 -16.45 7.33
C ILE A 12 -0.73 -15.24 7.99
N ILE A 13 -1.21 -14.81 9.16
CA ILE A 13 -0.61 -13.69 9.89
C ILE A 13 0.82 -14.02 10.31
N LYS A 14 1.07 -15.23 10.83
CA LYS A 14 2.43 -15.68 11.19
C LYS A 14 3.37 -15.72 9.99
N ASP A 15 2.90 -16.22 8.85
CA ASP A 15 3.69 -16.23 7.61
C ASP A 15 4.05 -14.81 7.17
N LYS A 16 3.08 -13.89 7.25
CA LYS A 16 3.31 -12.47 6.96
C LYS A 16 4.29 -11.82 7.95
N GLU A 17 4.19 -12.13 9.24
CA GLU A 17 5.15 -11.64 10.24
C GLU A 17 6.57 -12.16 9.94
N ASN A 18 6.73 -13.39 9.47
CA ASN A 18 8.01 -13.94 9.03
C ASN A 18 8.56 -13.21 7.78
N GLU A 19 7.68 -12.70 6.92
CA GLU A 19 8.08 -11.84 5.78
C GLU A 19 8.47 -10.40 6.21
N GLY A 20 8.27 -10.04 7.46
CA GLY A 20 8.61 -8.71 8.01
C GLY A 20 7.40 -7.80 8.29
N PHE A 21 6.17 -8.24 8.03
CA PHE A 21 4.97 -7.47 8.39
C PHE A 21 4.80 -7.37 9.90
N SER A 22 4.15 -6.31 10.35
CA SER A 22 3.65 -6.18 11.71
C SER A 22 2.31 -5.46 11.68
N TYR A 23 1.30 -6.11 12.19
CA TYR A 23 -0.06 -5.56 12.21
C TYR A 23 -0.42 -4.86 13.52
N GLU A 24 0.50 -4.84 14.49
CA GLU A 24 0.27 -4.26 15.82
C GLU A 24 -0.17 -2.78 15.74
N THR A 25 0.46 -2.01 14.84
CA THR A 25 0.11 -0.60 14.60
C THR A 25 -0.57 -0.34 13.27
N ALA A 26 -0.77 -1.37 12.46
CA ALA A 26 -1.32 -1.29 11.09
C ALA A 26 -2.68 -1.96 10.99
N SER A 27 -3.64 -1.49 11.78
CA SER A 27 -4.98 -2.06 11.88
C SER A 27 -5.74 -2.03 10.55
N ALA A 28 -5.51 -1.04 9.71
CA ALA A 28 -6.16 -0.96 8.40
C ALA A 28 -5.69 -2.06 7.45
N SER A 29 -4.40 -2.37 7.40
CA SER A 29 -3.88 -3.50 6.63
C SER A 29 -4.39 -4.84 7.17
N LEU A 30 -4.50 -5.00 8.49
CA LEU A 30 -5.08 -6.19 9.08
C LEU A 30 -6.56 -6.35 8.69
N GLU A 31 -7.33 -5.28 8.74
CA GLU A 31 -8.74 -5.28 8.34
C GLU A 31 -8.92 -5.70 6.87
N LEU A 32 -8.07 -5.17 5.97
CA LEU A 32 -8.07 -5.57 4.56
C LEU A 32 -7.74 -7.07 4.40
N LEU A 33 -6.73 -7.56 5.10
CA LEU A 33 -6.37 -8.98 5.08
C LEU A 33 -7.56 -9.87 5.49
N LEU A 34 -8.27 -9.49 6.55
CA LEU A 34 -9.43 -10.24 7.05
C LEU A 34 -10.62 -10.17 6.07
N LYS A 35 -10.89 -9.00 5.49
CA LYS A 35 -11.96 -8.82 4.50
C LYS A 35 -11.68 -9.60 3.22
N ASN A 36 -10.45 -9.55 2.74
CA ASN A 36 -10.02 -10.26 1.52
C ASN A 36 -10.04 -11.79 1.72
N TYR A 37 -9.66 -12.28 2.91
CA TYR A 37 -9.74 -13.70 3.22
C TYR A 37 -11.16 -14.26 3.06
N LYS A 38 -12.17 -13.49 3.41
CA LYS A 38 -13.59 -13.87 3.29
C LYS A 38 -14.23 -13.46 1.97
N ASN A 39 -13.50 -12.86 1.04
CA ASN A 39 -14.06 -12.27 -0.18
C ASN A 39 -15.26 -11.32 0.11
N LEU A 40 -15.18 -10.58 1.22
CA LEU A 40 -16.25 -9.67 1.65
C LEU A 40 -16.27 -8.36 0.87
N VAL A 41 -15.20 -8.05 0.18
CA VAL A 41 -15.03 -6.82 -0.58
C VAL A 41 -14.40 -7.11 -1.94
N ASN A 42 -14.77 -6.30 -2.92
CA ASN A 42 -14.06 -6.27 -4.20
C ASN A 42 -13.00 -5.17 -4.12
N ALA A 43 -11.81 -5.47 -4.62
CA ALA A 43 -10.76 -4.48 -4.70
C ALA A 43 -11.21 -3.30 -5.58
N PRO A 44 -11.09 -2.05 -5.12
CA PRO A 44 -11.51 -0.87 -5.89
C PRO A 44 -10.61 -0.61 -7.10
N PHE A 45 -9.43 -1.15 -7.11
CA PHE A 45 -8.48 -1.14 -8.22
C PHE A 45 -7.52 -2.32 -8.11
N GLU A 46 -6.90 -2.65 -9.22
CA GLU A 46 -5.88 -3.72 -9.28
C GLU A 46 -4.63 -3.21 -10.00
N LEU A 47 -3.49 -3.36 -9.36
CA LEU A 47 -2.20 -3.05 -9.97
C LEU A 47 -1.84 -4.10 -11.01
N ILE A 48 -1.50 -3.66 -12.22
CA ILE A 48 -0.92 -4.51 -13.26
C ILE A 48 0.59 -4.41 -13.23
N GLU A 49 1.12 -3.18 -13.26
CA GLU A 49 2.56 -2.93 -13.16
C GLU A 49 2.84 -1.49 -12.72
N TYR A 50 4.01 -1.27 -12.18
CA TYR A 50 4.56 0.05 -11.95
C TYR A 50 6.04 0.10 -12.29
N SER A 51 6.54 1.31 -12.59
CA SER A 51 7.96 1.58 -12.68
C SER A 51 8.29 2.94 -12.07
N VAL A 52 9.47 3.05 -11.51
CA VAL A 52 9.98 4.28 -10.92
C VAL A 52 11.33 4.60 -11.55
N LEU A 53 11.46 5.80 -12.09
CA LEU A 53 12.70 6.34 -12.64
C LEU A 53 13.21 7.45 -11.74
N LEU A 54 14.43 7.31 -11.25
CA LEU A 54 15.14 8.34 -10.52
C LEU A 54 16.27 8.88 -11.39
N GLU A 55 16.17 10.14 -11.76
CA GLU A 55 17.23 10.84 -12.51
C GLU A 55 17.82 11.96 -11.65
N ASN A 56 19.14 12.02 -11.59
CA ASN A 56 19.89 13.08 -10.94
C ASN A 56 20.68 13.85 -11.99
N LYS A 57 20.08 14.93 -12.49
CA LYS A 57 20.73 15.86 -13.45
C LYS A 57 21.05 17.19 -12.76
N LEU A 58 20.30 18.24 -13.07
CA LEU A 58 20.36 19.55 -12.37
C LEU A 58 19.59 19.49 -11.06
N GLU A 59 18.48 18.74 -11.05
CA GLU A 59 17.66 18.44 -9.89
C GLU A 59 17.39 16.93 -9.87
N THR A 60 17.18 16.39 -8.67
CA THR A 60 16.76 14.99 -8.54
C THR A 60 15.27 14.90 -8.85
N ILE A 61 14.93 14.22 -9.93
CA ILE A 61 13.55 14.01 -10.38
C ILE A 61 13.22 12.54 -10.19
N CYS A 62 12.09 12.27 -9.58
CA CYS A 62 11.51 10.95 -9.48
C CYS A 62 10.21 10.90 -10.27
N GLU A 63 10.14 10.04 -11.26
CA GLU A 63 8.94 9.79 -12.07
C GLU A 63 8.43 8.37 -11.81
N ALA A 64 7.14 8.24 -11.53
CA ALA A 64 6.46 6.96 -11.44
C ALA A 64 5.47 6.79 -12.59
N LYS A 65 5.44 5.58 -13.15
CA LYS A 65 4.40 5.12 -14.10
C LYS A 65 3.65 3.98 -13.45
N ILE A 66 2.32 4.04 -13.52
CA ILE A 66 1.44 3.01 -12.97
C ILE A 66 0.45 2.56 -14.04
N LYS A 67 0.30 1.26 -14.14
CA LYS A 67 -0.76 0.62 -14.91
C LYS A 67 -1.68 -0.09 -13.94
N VAL A 68 -2.93 0.36 -13.88
CA VAL A 68 -3.97 -0.18 -12.98
C VAL A 68 -5.27 -0.44 -13.74
N THR A 69 -6.02 -1.40 -13.27
CA THR A 69 -7.40 -1.63 -13.69
C THR A 69 -8.35 -1.06 -12.64
N VAL A 70 -9.30 -0.25 -13.07
CA VAL A 70 -10.36 0.33 -12.22
C VAL A 70 -11.68 0.07 -12.90
N ASN A 71 -12.62 -0.58 -12.22
CA ASN A 71 -13.91 -0.99 -12.81
C ASN A 71 -13.78 -1.73 -14.15
N GLY A 72 -12.76 -2.59 -14.28
CA GLY A 72 -12.49 -3.34 -15.51
C GLY A 72 -11.83 -2.56 -16.64
N GLU A 73 -11.56 -1.27 -16.47
CA GLU A 73 -10.86 -0.43 -17.44
C GLU A 73 -9.39 -0.24 -17.06
N LEU A 74 -8.52 -0.38 -18.07
CA LEU A 74 -7.08 -0.23 -17.91
C LEU A 74 -6.68 1.24 -18.03
N HIS A 75 -5.91 1.72 -17.04
CA HIS A 75 -5.35 3.07 -17.01
C HIS A 75 -3.84 3.03 -16.89
N LEU A 76 -3.17 3.84 -17.71
CA LEU A 76 -1.75 4.12 -17.64
C LEU A 76 -1.56 5.58 -17.27
N THR A 77 -0.97 5.83 -16.10
CA THR A 77 -0.71 7.18 -15.59
C THR A 77 0.74 7.36 -15.19
N SER A 78 1.22 8.58 -15.23
CA SER A 78 2.55 8.93 -14.72
C SER A 78 2.50 10.24 -13.94
N SER A 79 3.44 10.39 -13.02
CA SER A 79 3.60 11.61 -12.25
C SER A 79 5.01 11.76 -11.73
N GLU A 80 5.43 13.00 -11.53
CA GLU A 80 6.67 13.34 -10.84
C GLU A 80 6.41 13.62 -9.35
N GLY A 81 7.41 13.36 -8.53
CA GLY A 81 7.39 13.67 -7.10
C GLY A 81 8.80 13.87 -6.56
N ASN A 82 8.89 14.36 -5.33
CA ASN A 82 10.17 14.59 -4.63
C ASN A 82 10.88 13.28 -4.25
N GLY A 83 10.18 12.17 -4.34
CA GLY A 83 10.70 10.83 -4.07
C GLY A 83 9.77 9.77 -4.63
N PRO A 84 10.16 8.48 -4.56
CA PRO A 84 9.40 7.38 -5.14
C PRO A 84 7.96 7.29 -4.65
N VAL A 85 7.73 7.42 -3.34
CA VAL A 85 6.39 7.30 -2.74
C VAL A 85 5.48 8.44 -3.18
N ALA A 86 5.99 9.68 -3.18
CA ALA A 86 5.22 10.83 -3.66
C ALA A 86 4.86 10.70 -5.14
N ALA A 87 5.77 10.21 -5.97
CA ALA A 87 5.53 9.99 -7.39
C ALA A 87 4.50 8.87 -7.62
N LEU A 88 4.62 7.75 -6.91
CA LEU A 88 3.66 6.63 -6.97
C LEU A 88 2.27 7.05 -6.50
N ASP A 89 2.18 7.78 -5.38
CA ASP A 89 0.91 8.29 -4.85
C ASP A 89 0.20 9.20 -5.85
N LYS A 90 0.92 10.15 -6.42
CA LYS A 90 0.35 11.06 -7.43
C LYS A 90 -0.10 10.33 -8.69
N ALA A 91 0.67 9.37 -9.18
CA ALA A 91 0.30 8.58 -10.35
C ALA A 91 -0.94 7.71 -10.08
N LEU A 92 -1.02 7.07 -8.91
CA LEU A 92 -2.18 6.29 -8.50
C LEU A 92 -3.44 7.17 -8.38
N ARG A 93 -3.34 8.33 -7.77
CA ARG A 93 -4.46 9.28 -7.65
C ARG A 93 -4.97 9.75 -9.01
N LYS A 94 -4.11 9.98 -9.98
CA LYS A 94 -4.52 10.31 -11.36
C LYS A 94 -5.42 9.24 -11.97
N ALA A 95 -5.12 7.98 -11.73
CA ALA A 95 -5.93 6.87 -12.22
C ALA A 95 -7.27 6.74 -11.49
N LEU A 96 -7.30 7.05 -10.19
CA LEU A 96 -8.46 6.80 -9.33
C LEU A 96 -9.45 7.98 -9.24
N ILE A 97 -9.00 9.20 -9.44
CA ILE A 97 -9.78 10.40 -9.11
C ILE A 97 -11.09 10.53 -9.92
N HIS A 98 -11.12 10.03 -11.16
CA HIS A 98 -12.33 10.05 -11.99
C HIS A 98 -13.42 9.13 -11.44
N TYR A 99 -13.03 8.00 -10.85
CA TYR A 99 -13.96 7.03 -10.27
C TYR A 99 -14.31 7.38 -8.81
N TYR A 100 -13.37 7.97 -8.11
CA TYR A 100 -13.44 8.27 -6.67
C TYR A 100 -13.06 9.72 -6.38
N PRO A 101 -13.92 10.69 -6.77
CA PRO A 101 -13.59 12.13 -6.65
C PRO A 101 -13.26 12.57 -5.22
N LYS A 102 -13.86 11.93 -4.22
CA LYS A 102 -13.61 12.25 -2.81
C LYS A 102 -12.21 11.87 -2.31
N LEU A 103 -11.44 11.13 -3.12
CA LEU A 103 -10.09 10.70 -2.76
C LEU A 103 -9.13 11.87 -2.50
N TYR A 104 -9.44 13.06 -2.99
CA TYR A 104 -8.68 14.28 -2.69
C TYR A 104 -8.59 14.59 -1.19
N LYS A 105 -9.52 14.07 -0.36
CA LYS A 105 -9.52 14.24 1.09
C LYS A 105 -8.43 13.45 1.79
N VAL A 106 -7.98 12.37 1.18
CA VAL A 106 -6.96 11.50 1.75
C VAL A 106 -5.58 12.12 1.59
N LYS A 107 -4.88 12.25 2.71
CA LYS A 107 -3.50 12.76 2.77
C LYS A 107 -2.63 11.77 3.53
N LEU A 108 -1.41 11.54 3.03
CA LEU A 108 -0.40 10.82 3.78
C LEU A 108 0.24 11.79 4.79
N THR A 109 0.22 11.42 6.06
CA THR A 109 0.72 12.26 7.15
C THR A 109 2.04 11.79 7.72
N ASP A 110 2.36 10.50 7.56
CA ASP A 110 3.63 9.94 8.02
C ASP A 110 4.05 8.75 7.15
N TYR A 111 5.38 8.59 7.02
CA TYR A 111 6.02 7.52 6.30
C TYR A 111 7.24 7.07 7.10
N LYS A 112 7.22 5.82 7.58
CA LYS A 112 8.30 5.25 8.39
C LYS A 112 8.86 4.01 7.73
N VAL A 113 10.17 3.91 7.68
CA VAL A 113 10.90 2.75 7.17
C VAL A 113 11.75 2.14 8.28
N ARG A 114 11.65 0.84 8.42
CA ARG A 114 12.47 0.07 9.35
C ARG A 114 13.08 -1.12 8.64
N VAL A 115 14.36 -1.35 8.87
CA VAL A 115 15.02 -2.60 8.50
C VAL A 115 14.73 -3.63 9.58
N VAL A 116 14.14 -4.75 9.19
CA VAL A 116 13.85 -5.88 10.07
C VAL A 116 14.94 -6.92 9.87
N ASN A 117 15.82 -7.07 10.85
CA ASN A 117 16.85 -8.10 10.81
C ASN A 117 16.29 -9.39 11.41
N GLU A 118 16.21 -10.44 10.61
CA GLU A 118 16.10 -11.80 11.13
C GLU A 118 17.52 -12.32 11.40
N SER A 119 17.70 -12.95 12.55
CA SER A 119 19.01 -13.40 13.03
C SER A 119 19.71 -14.43 12.14
N ASP A 120 18.99 -15.04 11.18
CA ASP A 120 19.50 -16.10 10.30
C ASP A 120 19.21 -15.84 8.81
N ALA A 121 18.64 -14.69 8.41
CA ALA A 121 18.35 -14.41 7.02
C ALA A 121 19.50 -13.68 6.34
N THR A 122 19.92 -14.16 5.18
CA THR A 122 20.93 -13.52 4.33
C THR A 122 20.44 -12.22 3.70
N GLU A 123 19.12 -11.94 3.75
CA GLU A 123 18.47 -10.75 3.22
C GLU A 123 17.62 -10.10 4.31
N SER A 124 17.82 -8.80 4.52
CA SER A 124 17.01 -8.01 5.45
C SER A 124 15.69 -7.63 4.81
N SER A 125 14.57 -7.86 5.52
CA SER A 125 13.28 -7.31 5.13
C SER A 125 13.19 -5.84 5.51
N ILE A 126 12.51 -5.07 4.67
CA ILE A 126 12.19 -3.66 4.91
C ILE A 126 10.70 -3.56 5.19
N ARG A 127 10.37 -2.94 6.32
CA ARG A 127 8.99 -2.64 6.72
C ARG A 127 8.70 -1.17 6.50
N VAL A 128 7.63 -0.88 5.78
CA VAL A 128 7.13 0.47 5.56
C VAL A 128 5.78 0.62 6.25
N LEU A 129 5.63 1.67 7.05
CA LEU A 129 4.39 2.09 7.67
C LEU A 129 3.97 3.42 7.07
N ILE A 130 2.73 3.52 6.62
CA ILE A 130 2.13 4.76 6.14
C ILE A 130 0.94 5.11 7.03
N GLU A 131 0.95 6.33 7.57
CA GLU A 131 -0.19 6.92 8.23
C GLU A 131 -0.89 7.88 7.27
N SER A 132 -2.20 7.78 7.20
CA SER A 132 -3.05 8.60 6.33
C SER A 132 -4.23 9.17 7.10
N THR A 133 -4.77 10.28 6.63
CA THR A 133 -5.95 10.93 7.21
C THR A 133 -6.85 11.51 6.12
N ASP A 134 -8.15 11.59 6.41
CA ASP A 134 -9.13 12.34 5.63
C ASP A 134 -9.70 13.56 6.41
N SER A 135 -9.02 13.97 7.48
CA SER A 135 -9.40 15.00 8.46
C SER A 135 -10.48 14.58 9.47
N LYS A 136 -11.13 13.42 9.27
CA LYS A 136 -12.11 12.88 10.21
C LYS A 136 -11.56 11.66 10.96
N GLN A 137 -10.74 10.90 10.32
CA GLN A 137 -10.12 9.69 10.84
C GLN A 137 -8.68 9.56 10.35
N THR A 138 -7.92 8.77 11.08
CA THR A 138 -6.53 8.43 10.76
C THR A 138 -6.39 6.91 10.74
N TRP A 139 -5.65 6.39 9.77
CA TRP A 139 -5.38 4.96 9.68
C TRP A 139 -3.94 4.68 9.29
N THR A 140 -3.45 3.52 9.67
CA THR A 140 -2.08 3.09 9.38
C THR A 140 -2.09 1.78 8.62
N THR A 141 -1.24 1.71 7.62
CA THR A 141 -1.03 0.55 6.76
C THR A 141 0.44 0.14 6.74
N VAL A 142 0.70 -1.11 6.39
CA VAL A 142 2.03 -1.71 6.38
C VAL A 142 2.31 -2.43 5.08
N GLY A 143 3.55 -2.34 4.63
CA GLY A 143 4.12 -3.18 3.59
C GLY A 143 5.46 -3.74 4.05
N ALA A 144 5.83 -4.90 3.56
CA ALA A 144 7.13 -5.51 3.84
C ALA A 144 7.65 -6.25 2.61
N SER A 145 8.92 -6.06 2.31
CA SER A 145 9.64 -6.70 1.21
C SER A 145 11.13 -6.49 1.42
N THR A 146 11.96 -7.27 0.74
CA THR A 146 13.39 -6.97 0.60
C THR A 146 13.66 -5.71 -0.24
N ASN A 147 12.66 -5.26 -1.01
CA ASN A 147 12.70 -4.06 -1.83
C ASN A 147 11.84 -2.95 -1.23
N ILE A 148 12.45 -1.79 -0.94
CA ILE A 148 11.77 -0.65 -0.33
C ILE A 148 10.62 -0.09 -1.19
N LEU A 149 10.74 -0.12 -2.51
CA LEU A 149 9.69 0.35 -3.42
C LEU A 149 8.47 -0.56 -3.37
N GLU A 150 8.70 -1.88 -3.34
CA GLU A 150 7.63 -2.86 -3.22
C GLU A 150 6.92 -2.75 -1.86
N ALA A 151 7.68 -2.66 -0.77
CA ALA A 151 7.12 -2.44 0.57
C ALA A 151 6.31 -1.13 0.65
N SER A 152 6.81 -0.07 0.06
CA SER A 152 6.13 1.23 0.00
C SER A 152 4.86 1.19 -0.83
N TRP A 153 4.89 0.50 -1.97
CA TRP A 153 3.70 0.30 -2.79
C TRP A 153 2.61 -0.47 -2.04
N MET A 154 2.97 -1.55 -1.36
CA MET A 154 2.02 -2.33 -0.56
C MET A 154 1.31 -1.47 0.49
N ALA A 155 2.05 -0.69 1.26
CA ALA A 155 1.50 0.19 2.28
C ALA A 155 0.63 1.31 1.69
N LEU A 156 1.06 1.90 0.57
CA LEU A 156 0.32 2.94 -0.15
C LEU A 156 -0.98 2.41 -0.74
N SER A 157 -0.92 1.28 -1.41
CA SER A 157 -2.07 0.60 -2.01
C SER A 157 -3.11 0.25 -0.95
N ASP A 158 -2.70 -0.37 0.15
CA ASP A 158 -3.57 -0.67 1.28
C ASP A 158 -4.23 0.58 1.85
N SER A 159 -3.49 1.69 1.96
CA SER A 159 -4.03 2.95 2.48
C SER A 159 -5.19 3.47 1.63
N MET A 160 -5.05 3.47 0.31
CA MET A 160 -6.10 3.91 -0.60
C MET A 160 -7.27 2.92 -0.65
N GLU A 161 -6.97 1.63 -0.75
CA GLU A 161 -7.98 0.57 -0.79
C GLU A 161 -8.85 0.57 0.47
N TRP A 162 -8.25 0.65 1.65
CA TRP A 162 -8.98 0.69 2.91
C TRP A 162 -9.95 1.87 2.97
N TRP A 163 -9.49 3.06 2.60
CA TRP A 163 -10.35 4.24 2.62
C TRP A 163 -11.50 4.14 1.61
N LEU A 164 -11.21 3.69 0.39
CA LEU A 164 -12.22 3.53 -0.66
C LEU A 164 -13.30 2.51 -0.27
N ILE A 165 -12.91 1.38 0.34
CA ILE A 165 -13.86 0.36 0.80
C ILE A 165 -14.77 0.88 1.91
N ASN A 166 -14.26 1.72 2.79
CA ASN A 166 -14.99 2.18 3.97
C ASN A 166 -15.75 3.51 3.77
N ASN A 167 -15.51 4.24 2.68
CA ASN A 167 -16.05 5.61 2.49
C ASN A 167 -16.69 5.86 1.11
N ASN A 168 -16.88 4.83 0.33
CA ASN A 168 -17.44 4.97 -1.02
C ASN A 168 -18.85 4.39 -1.13
#